data_88da166cbdbfc3abfea95bd894c2c88a
#
_entry.id   88da166cbdbfc3abfea95bd894c2c88a
#
_cell.length_a   1.000
_cell.length_b   1.000
_cell.length_c   1.000
_cell.angle_alpha   90.00
_cell.angle_beta   90.00
_cell.angle_gamma   90.00
#
_symmetry.space_group_name_H-M   'P 1'
#
loop_
_entity.id
_entity.type
_entity.pdbx_description
1 polymer ?
#
loop_
_entity_poly.entity_id
_entity_poly.type
_entity_poly.pdbx_seq_one_letter_code
_entity_poly.pdbx_strand_id
1 'polypeptide(L)'
;RHMMMIGDPGTGKSMLARSMTELLPQDALEDILCYPNEDDENEPRVRTVPAGRGERIVKAQREAIRIQKEKNQKMLMIGFVAIAFLLAIVAIQSGDILTLLFGMLLLMFGYMFLRSRMGGAEEGRIPKVLVKRSSSDPPSFIDATGTLSGSLLGDVRHDPFQSGGMETPAHERVEPGAIHRAHGGVLYIDEINLLRLEEQQALLTAMQERAFPISGRSERSSGALTK
;
A
#
# COMPACT_ATOMS: atom_id res chain seq x y z
N ARG A 1 5.88 7.22 25.79
CA ARG A 1 5.41 7.35 27.18
C ARG A 1 3.89 7.44 27.16
N HIS A 2 3.22 6.86 28.16
CA HIS A 2 1.76 6.81 28.26
C HIS A 2 1.33 7.62 29.48
N MET A 3 0.21 8.32 29.36
CA MET A 3 -0.31 9.18 30.42
C MET A 3 -1.79 8.90 30.60
N MET A 4 -2.23 8.78 31.84
CA MET A 4 -3.63 8.69 32.21
C MET A 4 -4.04 10.00 32.89
N MET A 5 -5.07 10.64 32.39
CA MET A 5 -5.62 11.88 32.95
C MET A 5 -6.94 11.59 33.64
N ILE A 6 -7.06 11.94 34.91
CA ILE A 6 -8.26 11.78 35.71
C ILE A 6 -8.74 13.16 36.16
N GLY A 7 -10.01 13.43 36.02
CA GLY A 7 -10.63 14.71 36.42
C GLY A 7 -12.03 14.85 35.89
N ASP A 8 -12.76 15.82 36.41
CA ASP A 8 -14.15 16.09 36.04
C ASP A 8 -14.31 16.54 34.59
N PRO A 9 -15.49 16.38 33.98
CA PRO A 9 -15.82 16.94 32.68
C PRO A 9 -15.51 18.45 32.64
N GLY A 10 -14.97 18.94 31.54
CA GLY A 10 -14.65 20.37 31.37
C GLY A 10 -13.34 20.87 31.99
N THR A 11 -12.53 20.00 32.61
CA THR A 11 -11.23 20.40 33.23
C THR A 11 -10.10 20.59 32.21
N GLY A 12 -10.37 20.59 30.91
CA GLY A 12 -9.38 20.88 29.88
C GLY A 12 -8.45 19.71 29.51
N LYS A 13 -8.79 18.46 29.86
CA LYS A 13 -7.98 17.25 29.57
C LYS A 13 -7.59 17.12 28.11
N SER A 14 -8.53 17.25 27.19
CA SER A 14 -8.29 17.18 25.75
C SER A 14 -7.43 18.33 25.22
N MET A 15 -7.57 19.52 25.80
CA MET A 15 -6.74 20.68 25.46
C MET A 15 -5.28 20.46 25.90
N LEU A 16 -5.09 19.94 27.11
CA LEU A 16 -3.77 19.55 27.61
C LEU A 16 -3.14 18.47 26.75
N ALA A 17 -3.90 17.42 26.38
CA ALA A 17 -3.40 16.36 25.52
C ALA A 17 -2.99 16.88 24.13
N ARG A 18 -3.71 17.85 23.58
CA ARG A 18 -3.35 18.51 22.32
C ARG A 18 -2.07 19.32 22.45
N SER A 19 -1.91 20.10 23.52
CA SER A 19 -0.68 20.89 23.76
C SER A 19 0.56 20.03 23.92
N MET A 20 0.41 18.77 24.34
CA MET A 20 1.54 17.84 24.43
C MET A 20 2.22 17.57 23.09
N THR A 21 1.52 17.73 21.95
CA THR A 21 2.13 17.57 20.63
C THR A 21 3.25 18.61 20.39
N GLU A 22 3.17 19.79 20.98
CA GLU A 22 4.17 20.85 20.85
C GLU A 22 5.49 20.48 21.55
N LEU A 23 5.44 19.53 22.50
CA LEU A 23 6.62 19.06 23.24
C LEU A 23 7.32 17.88 22.55
N LEU A 24 6.74 17.34 21.47
CA LEU A 24 7.30 16.20 20.77
C LEU A 24 8.31 16.66 19.69
N PRO A 25 9.38 15.89 19.48
CA PRO A 25 10.39 16.22 18.47
C PRO A 25 9.80 16.06 17.06
N GLN A 26 9.93 17.09 16.22
CA GLN A 26 9.44 17.08 14.84
C GLN A 26 10.35 16.27 13.90
N ASP A 27 11.63 16.21 14.19
CA ASP A 27 12.67 15.48 13.45
C ASP A 27 12.55 13.96 13.57
N ALA A 28 11.76 13.46 14.52
CA ALA A 28 11.48 12.02 14.69
C ALA A 28 10.24 11.53 13.94
N LEU A 29 9.63 12.36 13.09
CA LEU A 29 8.46 11.94 12.30
C LEU A 29 8.85 11.00 11.16
N GLU A 30 8.02 10.01 10.95
CA GLU A 30 8.23 8.96 9.94
C GLU A 30 6.98 8.74 9.08
N ASP A 31 7.23 8.45 7.79
CA ASP A 31 6.19 7.89 6.91
C ASP A 31 6.11 6.38 7.11
N ILE A 32 4.92 5.82 7.03
CA ILE A 32 4.69 4.37 7.10
C ILE A 32 4.31 3.87 5.72
N LEU A 33 5.08 2.92 5.18
CA LEU A 33 4.84 2.30 3.89
C LEU A 33 4.53 0.81 4.06
N CYS A 34 3.62 0.32 3.23
CA CYS A 34 3.28 -1.08 3.11
C CYS A 34 3.82 -1.62 1.79
N TYR A 35 4.73 -2.58 1.87
CA TYR A 35 5.36 -3.24 0.74
C TYR A 35 4.70 -4.59 0.46
N PRO A 36 4.60 -4.99 -0.80
CA PRO A 36 4.27 -6.38 -1.12
C PRO A 36 5.35 -7.29 -0.55
N ASN A 37 4.95 -8.48 -0.12
CA ASN A 37 5.86 -9.52 0.32
C ASN A 37 6.01 -10.54 -0.82
N GLU A 38 7.23 -10.77 -1.27
CA GLU A 38 7.50 -11.73 -2.35
C GLU A 38 7.40 -13.19 -1.86
N ASP A 39 7.56 -13.40 -0.54
CA ASP A 39 7.51 -14.74 0.06
C ASP A 39 6.05 -15.18 0.34
N ASP A 40 5.18 -14.22 0.72
CA ASP A 40 3.75 -14.44 0.97
C ASP A 40 2.94 -13.19 0.59
N GLU A 41 2.19 -13.29 -0.51
CA GLU A 41 1.35 -12.19 -1.00
C GLU A 41 0.30 -11.73 0.02
N ASN A 42 -0.07 -12.60 0.95
CA ASN A 42 -1.06 -12.33 1.97
C ASN A 42 -0.51 -11.66 3.21
N GLU A 43 0.80 -11.58 3.39
CA GLU A 43 1.46 -10.99 4.54
C GLU A 43 2.37 -9.82 4.14
N PRO A 44 1.81 -8.65 3.78
CA PRO A 44 2.58 -7.50 3.36
C PRO A 44 3.47 -6.97 4.48
N ARG A 45 4.65 -6.45 4.10
CA ARG A 45 5.64 -5.91 5.04
C ARG A 45 5.47 -4.41 5.21
N VAL A 46 5.42 -3.96 6.46
CA VAL A 46 5.38 -2.53 6.78
C VAL A 46 6.77 -2.05 7.19
N ARG A 47 7.16 -0.87 6.68
CA ARG A 47 8.43 -0.21 7.01
C ARG A 47 8.20 1.27 7.26
N THR A 48 8.95 1.82 8.20
CA THR A 48 9.02 3.26 8.44
C THR A 48 10.20 3.86 7.69
N VAL A 49 10.02 5.09 7.23
CA VAL A 49 11.07 5.90 6.59
C VAL A 49 10.94 7.33 7.09
N PRO A 50 12.01 8.13 7.09
CA PRO A 50 11.92 9.53 7.51
C PRO A 50 10.85 10.30 6.75
N ALA A 51 10.18 11.23 7.44
CA ALA A 51 9.08 12.04 6.92
C ALA A 51 9.40 12.66 5.55
N GLY A 52 8.43 12.62 4.63
CA GLY A 52 8.52 13.13 3.27
C GLY A 52 9.33 12.27 2.30
N ARG A 53 9.91 11.14 2.74
CA ARG A 53 10.58 10.19 1.84
C ARG A 53 9.65 9.16 1.24
N GLY A 54 8.54 8.83 1.89
CA GLY A 54 7.60 7.81 1.42
C GLY A 54 7.06 8.07 0.03
N GLU A 55 6.56 9.28 -0.24
CA GLU A 55 6.10 9.64 -1.58
C GLU A 55 7.20 9.64 -2.64
N ARG A 56 8.42 10.05 -2.26
CA ARG A 56 9.56 10.03 -3.19
C ARG A 56 9.91 8.62 -3.60
N ILE A 57 9.91 7.68 -2.65
CA ILE A 57 10.15 6.25 -2.91
C ILE A 57 9.08 5.71 -3.86
N VAL A 58 7.79 5.96 -3.57
CA VAL A 58 6.67 5.50 -4.40
C VAL A 58 6.76 6.11 -5.81
N LYS A 59 7.05 7.40 -5.93
CA LYS A 59 7.21 8.07 -7.24
C LYS A 59 8.39 7.48 -8.02
N ALA A 60 9.54 7.30 -7.38
CA ALA A 60 10.72 6.73 -8.01
C ALA A 60 10.47 5.30 -8.49
N GLN A 61 9.78 4.48 -7.71
CA GLN A 61 9.44 3.11 -8.12
C GLN A 61 8.43 3.09 -9.27
N ARG A 62 7.41 3.95 -9.24
CA ARG A 62 6.45 4.10 -10.37
C ARG A 62 7.17 4.50 -11.65
N GLU A 63 8.11 5.43 -11.56
CA GLU A 63 8.88 5.88 -12.71
C GLU A 63 9.81 4.79 -13.23
N ALA A 64 10.49 4.06 -12.35
CA ALA A 64 11.32 2.91 -12.73
C ALA A 64 10.51 1.81 -13.42
N ILE A 65 9.34 1.45 -12.90
CA ILE A 65 8.43 0.48 -13.52
C ILE A 65 7.94 0.98 -14.88
N ARG A 66 7.60 2.26 -14.98
CA ARG A 66 7.17 2.86 -16.26
C ARG A 66 8.26 2.78 -17.32
N ILE A 67 9.50 3.16 -16.97
CA ILE A 67 10.65 3.08 -17.87
C ILE A 67 10.90 1.63 -18.29
N GLN A 68 10.85 0.70 -17.35
CA GLN A 68 11.00 -0.72 -17.63
C GLN A 68 9.91 -1.25 -18.57
N LYS A 69 8.66 -0.87 -18.32
CA LYS A 69 7.50 -1.23 -19.17
C LYS A 69 7.65 -0.68 -20.58
N GLU A 70 8.07 0.58 -20.72
CA GLU A 70 8.34 1.19 -22.04
C GLU A 70 9.49 0.47 -22.78
N LYS A 71 10.56 0.13 -22.06
CA LYS A 71 11.69 -0.64 -22.63
C LYS A 71 11.24 -2.02 -23.10
N ASN A 72 10.50 -2.75 -22.27
CA ASN A 72 9.99 -4.07 -22.59
C ASN A 72 9.03 -4.02 -23.79
N GLN A 73 8.15 -3.01 -23.85
CA GLN A 73 7.24 -2.81 -24.98
C GLN A 73 8.00 -2.49 -26.28
N LYS A 74 9.05 -1.65 -26.22
CA LYS A 74 9.90 -1.35 -27.38
C LYS A 74 10.64 -2.61 -27.86
N MET A 75 11.21 -3.40 -26.95
CA MET A 75 11.86 -4.67 -27.30
C MET A 75 10.89 -5.66 -27.95
N LEU A 76 9.69 -5.78 -27.39
CA LEU A 76 8.63 -6.62 -27.96
C LEU A 76 8.29 -6.14 -29.38
N MET A 77 8.08 -4.85 -29.59
CA MET A 77 7.76 -4.27 -30.90
C MET A 77 8.88 -4.55 -31.94
N ILE A 78 10.14 -4.34 -31.54
CA ILE A 78 11.30 -4.61 -32.42
C ILE A 78 11.32 -6.09 -32.81
N GLY A 79 11.09 -7.01 -31.86
CA GLY A 79 11.04 -8.44 -32.13
C GLY A 79 9.94 -8.80 -33.13
N PHE A 80 8.72 -8.25 -32.94
CA PHE A 80 7.63 -8.49 -33.90
C PHE A 80 7.87 -7.90 -35.29
N VAL A 81 8.49 -6.71 -35.39
CA VAL A 81 8.88 -6.11 -36.67
C VAL A 81 9.95 -6.98 -37.39
N ALA A 82 10.91 -7.51 -36.65
CA ALA A 82 11.93 -8.40 -37.23
C ALA A 82 11.31 -9.69 -37.77
N ILE A 83 10.38 -10.30 -37.03
CA ILE A 83 9.67 -11.51 -37.49
C ILE A 83 8.78 -11.19 -38.69
N ALA A 84 8.08 -10.05 -38.72
CA ALA A 84 7.28 -9.62 -39.85
C ALA A 84 8.14 -9.42 -41.11
N PHE A 85 9.33 -8.85 -40.96
CA PHE A 85 10.28 -8.69 -42.06
C PHE A 85 10.76 -10.03 -42.63
N LEU A 86 11.08 -10.98 -41.75
CA LEU A 86 11.45 -12.34 -42.17
C LEU A 86 10.31 -13.05 -42.92
N LEU A 87 9.09 -12.94 -42.41
CA LEU A 87 7.90 -13.48 -43.09
C LEU A 87 7.67 -12.84 -44.46
N ALA A 88 7.90 -11.54 -44.60
CA ALA A 88 7.79 -10.85 -45.89
C ALA A 88 8.82 -11.39 -46.91
N ILE A 89 10.07 -11.63 -46.48
CA ILE A 89 11.09 -12.23 -47.37
C ILE A 89 10.67 -13.61 -47.84
N VAL A 90 10.23 -14.47 -46.93
CA VAL A 90 9.77 -15.84 -47.26
C VAL A 90 8.58 -15.81 -48.20
N ALA A 91 7.60 -14.92 -47.97
CA ALA A 91 6.42 -14.82 -48.85
C ALA A 91 6.76 -14.31 -50.25
N ILE A 92 7.76 -13.40 -50.38
CA ILE A 92 8.24 -12.95 -51.71
C ILE A 92 8.93 -14.09 -52.45
N GLN A 93 9.70 -14.94 -51.75
CA GLN A 93 10.35 -16.08 -52.38
C GLN A 93 9.38 -17.19 -52.78
N SER A 94 8.31 -17.44 -52.01
CA SER A 94 7.27 -18.45 -52.29
C SER A 94 6.22 -17.99 -53.28
N GLY A 95 6.09 -16.70 -53.53
CA GLY A 95 5.03 -16.11 -54.38
C GLY A 95 3.62 -16.22 -53.82
N ASP A 96 3.47 -16.59 -52.57
CA ASP A 96 2.18 -16.86 -51.94
C ASP A 96 1.73 -15.70 -51.01
N ILE A 97 0.89 -14.82 -51.55
CA ILE A 97 0.32 -13.66 -50.86
C ILE A 97 -0.57 -14.09 -49.69
N LEU A 98 -1.23 -15.24 -49.76
CA LEU A 98 -2.13 -15.73 -48.73
C LEU A 98 -1.37 -16.06 -47.45
N THR A 99 -0.22 -16.70 -47.56
CA THR A 99 0.71 -17.00 -46.45
C THR A 99 1.16 -15.73 -45.76
N LEU A 100 1.46 -14.64 -46.50
CA LEU A 100 1.85 -13.36 -45.94
C LEU A 100 0.71 -12.71 -45.14
N LEU A 101 -0.51 -12.68 -45.67
CA LEU A 101 -1.69 -12.11 -45.02
C LEU A 101 -2.01 -12.85 -43.72
N PHE A 102 -2.00 -14.19 -43.75
CA PHE A 102 -2.28 -15.03 -42.57
C PHE A 102 -1.21 -14.89 -41.51
N GLY A 103 0.08 -14.85 -41.91
CA GLY A 103 1.22 -14.65 -41.01
C GLY A 103 1.17 -13.29 -40.32
N MET A 104 0.84 -12.20 -41.05
CA MET A 104 0.66 -10.88 -40.45
C MET A 104 -0.51 -10.82 -39.46
N LEU A 105 -1.61 -11.48 -39.76
CA LEU A 105 -2.76 -11.56 -38.87
C LEU A 105 -2.40 -12.27 -37.56
N LEU A 106 -1.71 -13.41 -37.63
CA LEU A 106 -1.23 -14.13 -36.45
C LEU A 106 -0.24 -13.31 -35.63
N LEU A 107 0.69 -12.59 -36.28
CA LEU A 107 1.60 -11.69 -35.58
C LEU A 107 0.88 -10.55 -34.86
N MET A 108 -0.12 -9.96 -35.50
CA MET A 108 -0.91 -8.89 -34.87
C MET A 108 -1.66 -9.39 -33.62
N PHE A 109 -2.30 -10.56 -33.70
CA PHE A 109 -2.96 -11.18 -32.55
C PHE A 109 -1.95 -11.55 -31.45
N GLY A 110 -0.82 -12.17 -31.81
CA GLY A 110 0.25 -12.50 -30.88
C GLY A 110 0.79 -11.27 -30.16
N TYR A 111 1.07 -10.19 -30.90
CA TYR A 111 1.48 -8.91 -30.30
C TYR A 111 0.46 -8.37 -29.33
N MET A 112 -0.81 -8.31 -29.73
CA MET A 112 -1.89 -7.80 -28.89
C MET A 112 -2.06 -8.63 -27.61
N PHE A 113 -1.98 -9.96 -27.70
CA PHE A 113 -2.06 -10.88 -26.59
C PHE A 113 -0.88 -10.74 -25.61
N LEU A 114 0.36 -10.70 -26.13
CA LEU A 114 1.54 -10.49 -25.25
C LEU A 114 1.53 -9.12 -24.60
N ARG A 115 1.16 -8.08 -25.34
CA ARG A 115 1.05 -6.72 -24.81
C ARG A 115 0.04 -6.63 -23.66
N SER A 116 -1.11 -7.32 -23.77
CA SER A 116 -2.12 -7.30 -22.73
C SER A 116 -1.66 -8.01 -21.45
N ARG A 117 -0.86 -9.06 -21.55
CA ARG A 117 -0.30 -9.78 -20.39
C ARG A 117 0.82 -9.04 -19.68
N MET A 118 1.59 -8.21 -20.38
CA MET A 118 2.72 -7.47 -19.79
C MET A 118 2.31 -6.27 -18.92
N GLY A 119 1.01 -5.92 -18.86
CA GLY A 119 0.53 -4.70 -18.18
C GLY A 119 0.25 -4.82 -16.68
N GLY A 120 -0.06 -6.00 -16.18
CA GLY A 120 -0.65 -6.16 -14.85
C GLY A 120 0.32 -6.50 -13.70
N ALA A 121 1.34 -7.30 -13.98
CA ALA A 121 2.17 -7.91 -12.93
C ALA A 121 3.14 -6.94 -12.22
N GLU A 122 3.52 -5.84 -12.84
CA GLU A 122 4.52 -4.91 -12.28
C GLU A 122 3.89 -3.82 -11.39
N GLU A 123 2.64 -3.46 -11.61
CA GLU A 123 1.94 -2.45 -10.80
C GLU A 123 1.70 -2.93 -9.37
N GLY A 124 1.50 -4.21 -9.15
CA GLY A 124 1.36 -4.83 -7.83
C GLY A 124 2.63 -4.81 -6.95
N ARG A 125 3.77 -4.31 -7.44
CA ARG A 125 5.02 -4.19 -6.67
C ARG A 125 5.26 -2.81 -6.06
N ILE A 126 4.36 -1.86 -6.31
CA ILE A 126 4.50 -0.48 -5.81
C ILE A 126 4.01 -0.43 -4.36
N PRO A 127 4.84 0.04 -3.40
CA PRO A 127 4.38 0.15 -2.03
C PRO A 127 3.28 1.20 -1.86
N LYS A 128 2.36 0.96 -0.93
CA LYS A 128 1.34 1.90 -0.50
C LYS A 128 1.86 2.76 0.64
N VAL A 129 1.68 4.07 0.59
CA VAL A 129 1.91 4.96 1.74
C VAL A 129 0.69 4.85 2.66
N LEU A 130 0.88 4.29 3.86
CA LEU A 130 -0.18 4.17 4.87
C LEU A 130 -0.33 5.45 5.68
N VAL A 131 0.78 6.03 6.12
CA VAL A 131 0.81 7.28 6.86
C VAL A 131 1.84 8.19 6.19
N LYS A 132 1.40 9.37 5.77
CA LYS A 132 2.24 10.40 5.18
C LYS A 132 2.50 11.50 6.21
N ARG A 133 3.76 11.90 6.33
CA ARG A 133 4.20 13.05 7.12
C ARG A 133 5.05 13.98 6.24
N SER A 134 4.95 15.26 6.49
CA SER A 134 5.94 16.20 5.96
C SER A 134 6.96 16.50 7.04
N SER A 135 8.20 16.78 6.65
CA SER A 135 9.23 17.23 7.60
C SER A 135 8.91 18.57 8.26
N SER A 136 7.93 19.30 7.73
CA SER A 136 7.43 20.56 8.28
C SER A 136 6.15 20.41 9.10
N ASP A 137 5.55 19.22 9.13
CA ASP A 137 4.31 19.00 9.86
C ASP A 137 4.58 18.93 11.37
N PRO A 138 3.68 19.47 12.21
CA PRO A 138 3.74 19.21 13.64
C PRO A 138 3.39 17.75 13.92
N PRO A 139 3.83 17.19 15.06
CA PRO A 139 3.42 15.88 15.52
C PRO A 139 1.89 15.77 15.57
N SER A 140 1.36 14.64 15.11
CA SER A 140 -0.09 14.49 14.96
C SER A 140 -0.79 14.36 16.31
N PHE A 141 -1.94 15.01 16.41
CA PHE A 141 -2.93 14.73 17.45
C PHE A 141 -4.08 13.94 16.82
N ILE A 142 -4.27 12.71 17.25
CA ILE A 142 -5.33 11.83 16.76
C ILE A 142 -6.29 11.57 17.92
N ASP A 143 -7.50 12.10 17.79
CA ASP A 143 -8.59 11.81 18.72
C ASP A 143 -9.32 10.54 18.21
N ALA A 144 -9.27 9.50 19.01
CA ALA A 144 -9.90 8.22 18.73
C ALA A 144 -11.05 7.90 19.71
N THR A 145 -11.59 8.92 20.37
CA THR A 145 -12.73 8.78 21.27
C THR A 145 -13.95 8.25 20.50
N GLY A 146 -14.54 7.16 20.99
CA GLY A 146 -15.73 6.55 20.38
C GLY A 146 -15.53 5.95 18.99
N THR A 147 -14.29 5.78 18.53
CA THR A 147 -14.01 5.16 17.22
C THR A 147 -14.28 3.66 17.23
N LEU A 148 -14.71 3.13 16.08
CA LEU A 148 -14.88 1.70 15.89
C LEU A 148 -13.50 0.99 15.87
N SER A 149 -13.44 -0.30 16.25
CA SER A 149 -12.20 -1.05 16.34
C SER A 149 -11.37 -1.05 15.05
N GLY A 150 -11.98 -1.17 13.86
CA GLY A 150 -11.23 -1.06 12.59
C GLY A 150 -10.62 0.32 12.36
N SER A 151 -11.29 1.39 12.78
CA SER A 151 -10.75 2.74 12.71
C SER A 151 -9.69 3.01 13.78
N LEU A 152 -9.72 2.31 14.90
CA LEU A 152 -8.74 2.40 15.97
C LEU A 152 -7.49 1.57 15.66
N LEU A 153 -7.69 0.30 15.34
CA LEU A 153 -6.63 -0.71 15.21
C LEU A 153 -6.12 -0.88 13.78
N GLY A 154 -6.85 -0.37 12.79
CA GLY A 154 -6.61 -0.65 11.38
C GLY A 154 -7.43 -1.82 10.87
N ASP A 155 -7.47 -1.96 9.55
CA ASP A 155 -8.24 -3.00 8.89
C ASP A 155 -7.59 -3.38 7.55
N VAL A 156 -7.91 -4.56 7.03
CA VAL A 156 -7.60 -4.96 5.67
C VAL A 156 -8.91 -5.04 4.91
N ARG A 157 -9.10 -4.17 3.94
CA ARG A 157 -10.33 -4.13 3.16
C ARG A 157 -10.55 -5.43 2.41
N HIS A 158 -11.80 -5.87 2.41
CA HIS A 158 -12.21 -6.98 1.58
C HIS A 158 -12.16 -6.57 0.10
N ASP A 159 -11.66 -7.47 -0.77
CA ASP A 159 -11.65 -7.23 -2.21
C ASP A 159 -13.01 -7.61 -2.80
N PRO A 160 -13.76 -6.65 -3.36
CA PRO A 160 -15.04 -6.94 -4.00
C PRO A 160 -14.90 -7.75 -5.29
N PHE A 161 -13.69 -7.83 -5.87
CA PHE A 161 -13.41 -8.54 -7.13
C PHE A 161 -12.85 -9.95 -6.96
N GLN A 162 -12.85 -10.49 -5.74
CA GLN A 162 -12.33 -11.82 -5.43
C GLN A 162 -12.95 -12.96 -6.29
N SER A 163 -14.11 -12.72 -6.89
CA SER A 163 -14.78 -13.66 -7.80
C SER A 163 -14.44 -13.49 -9.28
N GLY A 164 -13.64 -12.46 -9.65
CA GLY A 164 -13.36 -12.10 -11.04
C GLY A 164 -11.93 -12.33 -11.53
N GLY A 165 -11.03 -12.87 -10.72
CA GLY A 165 -9.64 -13.19 -11.12
C GLY A 165 -8.70 -11.98 -11.24
N MET A 166 -9.11 -10.80 -10.79
CA MET A 166 -8.26 -9.61 -10.62
C MET A 166 -8.26 -9.22 -9.14
N GLU A 167 -7.52 -9.95 -8.33
CA GLU A 167 -7.37 -9.59 -6.91
C GLU A 167 -6.52 -8.34 -6.75
N THR A 168 -7.02 -7.39 -5.94
CA THR A 168 -6.22 -6.25 -5.48
C THR A 168 -5.14 -6.77 -4.52
N PRO A 169 -3.85 -6.46 -4.74
CA PRO A 169 -2.78 -6.92 -3.87
C PRO A 169 -3.03 -6.60 -2.40
N ALA A 170 -2.67 -7.51 -1.49
CA ALA A 170 -2.96 -7.38 -0.06
C ALA A 170 -2.42 -6.07 0.54
N HIS A 171 -1.22 -5.62 0.14
CA HIS A 171 -0.62 -4.38 0.63
C HIS A 171 -1.41 -3.12 0.23
N GLU A 172 -2.17 -3.15 -0.87
CA GLU A 172 -3.04 -2.04 -1.27
C GLU A 172 -4.35 -2.00 -0.47
N ARG A 173 -4.77 -3.14 0.10
CA ARG A 173 -5.98 -3.27 0.89
C ARG A 173 -5.82 -2.88 2.36
N VAL A 174 -4.57 -2.77 2.84
CA VAL A 174 -4.25 -2.38 4.23
C VAL A 174 -4.66 -0.93 4.49
N GLU A 175 -5.43 -0.69 5.56
CA GLU A 175 -5.83 0.64 6.03
C GLU A 175 -5.30 0.88 7.45
N PRO A 176 -4.56 1.98 7.68
CA PRO A 176 -3.99 2.27 8.98
C PRO A 176 -5.06 2.75 9.96
N GLY A 177 -5.05 2.20 11.18
CA GLY A 177 -5.88 2.68 12.28
C GLY A 177 -5.34 3.95 12.92
N ALA A 178 -6.10 4.49 13.90
CA ALA A 178 -5.71 5.66 14.68
C ALA A 178 -4.37 5.46 15.40
N ILE A 179 -4.08 4.24 15.88
CA ILE A 179 -2.80 3.88 16.50
C ILE A 179 -1.64 4.18 15.53
N HIS A 180 -1.74 3.74 14.28
CA HIS A 180 -0.69 3.92 13.28
C HIS A 180 -0.59 5.38 12.83
N ARG A 181 -1.75 6.05 12.67
CA ARG A 181 -1.79 7.48 12.32
C ARG A 181 -1.25 8.38 13.42
N ALA A 182 -1.25 7.92 14.68
CA ALA A 182 -0.68 8.65 15.80
C ALA A 182 0.83 8.40 15.98
N HIS A 183 1.47 7.59 15.11
CA HIS A 183 2.90 7.31 15.19
C HIS A 183 3.73 8.62 15.22
N GLY A 184 4.63 8.76 16.17
CA GLY A 184 5.40 9.99 16.38
C GLY A 184 4.59 11.16 16.95
N GLY A 185 3.32 10.97 17.30
CA GLY A 185 2.40 11.98 17.82
C GLY A 185 1.69 11.56 19.10
N VAL A 186 0.46 12.04 19.27
CA VAL A 186 -0.40 11.76 20.43
C VAL A 186 -1.66 11.06 19.96
N LEU A 187 -1.94 9.87 20.48
CA LEU A 187 -3.23 9.22 20.42
C LEU A 187 -4.00 9.59 21.69
N TYR A 188 -5.12 10.26 21.52
CA TYR A 188 -6.02 10.63 22.61
C TYR A 188 -7.27 9.76 22.57
N ILE A 189 -7.66 9.23 23.71
CA ILE A 189 -8.90 8.44 23.88
C ILE A 189 -9.55 8.92 25.15
N ASP A 190 -10.73 9.54 25.04
CA ASP A 190 -11.57 9.83 26.19
C ASP A 190 -12.50 8.64 26.45
N GLU A 191 -12.92 8.51 27.71
CA GLU A 191 -13.83 7.44 28.12
C GLU A 191 -13.38 6.03 27.70
N ILE A 192 -12.14 5.67 28.02
CA ILE A 192 -11.52 4.38 27.67
C ILE A 192 -12.37 3.16 28.07
N ASN A 193 -13.25 3.34 29.06
CA ASN A 193 -14.22 2.35 29.52
C ASN A 193 -15.29 2.00 28.47
N LEU A 194 -15.52 2.84 27.47
CA LEU A 194 -16.46 2.57 26.37
C LEU A 194 -15.86 1.65 25.30
N LEU A 195 -14.54 1.49 25.29
CA LEU A 195 -13.88 0.54 24.40
C LEU A 195 -14.18 -0.90 24.85
N ARG A 196 -14.35 -1.78 23.89
CA ARG A 196 -14.50 -3.21 24.16
C ARG A 196 -13.23 -3.75 24.80
N LEU A 197 -13.36 -4.83 25.57
CA LEU A 197 -12.23 -5.44 26.24
C LEU A 197 -11.10 -5.85 25.27
N GLU A 198 -11.46 -6.35 24.09
CA GLU A 198 -10.53 -6.72 23.02
C GLU A 198 -9.72 -5.51 22.53
N GLU A 199 -10.38 -4.34 22.39
CA GLU A 199 -9.73 -3.09 21.96
C GLU A 199 -8.78 -2.55 23.04
N GLN A 200 -9.19 -2.66 24.32
CA GLN A 200 -8.35 -2.30 25.46
C GLN A 200 -7.10 -3.21 25.53
N GLN A 201 -7.26 -4.51 25.33
CA GLN A 201 -6.15 -5.45 25.27
C GLN A 201 -5.21 -5.17 24.10
N ALA A 202 -5.76 -4.87 22.92
CA ALA A 202 -4.98 -4.49 21.75
C ALA A 202 -4.17 -3.22 21.99
N LEU A 203 -4.76 -2.20 22.62
CA LEU A 203 -4.05 -0.99 23.04
C LEU A 203 -2.93 -1.29 24.01
N LEU A 204 -3.18 -2.16 25.01
CA LEU A 204 -2.15 -2.56 25.98
C LEU A 204 -0.97 -3.24 25.27
N THR A 205 -1.24 -4.15 24.34
CA THR A 205 -0.20 -4.81 23.54
C THR A 205 0.59 -3.80 22.73
N ALA A 206 -0.08 -2.87 22.04
CA ALA A 206 0.58 -1.81 21.29
C ALA A 206 1.47 -0.91 22.17
N MET A 207 1.03 -0.64 23.40
CA MET A 207 1.80 0.14 24.38
C MET A 207 3.04 -0.60 24.90
N GLN A 208 2.95 -1.91 25.07
CA GLN A 208 4.04 -2.76 25.59
C GLN A 208 5.07 -3.08 24.52
N GLU A 209 4.61 -3.52 23.34
CA GLU A 209 5.49 -3.99 22.28
C GLU A 209 5.95 -2.89 21.34
N ARG A 210 5.32 -1.71 21.40
CA ARG A 210 5.54 -0.57 20.47
C ARG A 210 5.38 -0.96 19.00
N ALA A 211 4.67 -2.02 18.76
CA ALA A 211 4.32 -2.55 17.45
C ALA A 211 2.90 -3.08 17.52
N PHE A 212 2.13 -2.90 16.45
CA PHE A 212 0.79 -3.43 16.40
C PHE A 212 0.48 -3.94 14.98
N PRO A 213 0.07 -5.22 14.83
CA PRO A 213 -0.28 -5.78 13.54
C PRO A 213 -1.63 -5.22 13.06
N ILE A 214 -1.74 -4.92 11.78
CA ILE A 214 -3.02 -4.65 11.13
C ILE A 214 -3.56 -5.98 10.63
N SER A 215 -4.64 -6.47 11.22
CA SER A 215 -5.30 -7.72 10.81
C SER A 215 -6.68 -7.43 10.24
N GLY A 216 -7.06 -8.16 9.18
CA GLY A 216 -8.42 -8.11 8.67
C GLY A 216 -9.39 -8.89 9.57
N ARG A 217 -10.65 -8.47 9.59
CA ARG A 217 -11.70 -9.07 10.42
C ARG A 217 -12.26 -10.38 9.89
N SER A 218 -11.97 -10.77 8.65
CA SER A 218 -12.42 -12.05 8.11
C SER A 218 -11.37 -13.13 8.40
N GLU A 219 -11.83 -14.32 8.75
CA GLU A 219 -10.98 -15.49 8.99
C GLU A 219 -10.07 -15.86 7.79
N ARG A 220 -10.25 -15.21 6.66
CA ARG A 220 -9.50 -15.39 5.41
C ARG A 220 -8.68 -14.17 4.99
N SER A 221 -8.68 -13.10 5.76
CA SER A 221 -7.91 -11.90 5.42
C SER A 221 -6.55 -11.93 6.11
N SER A 222 -5.55 -11.72 5.32
CA SER A 222 -4.16 -11.58 5.71
C SER A 222 -3.94 -10.40 6.65
N GLY A 223 -3.02 -10.55 7.58
CA GLY A 223 -2.55 -9.49 8.46
C GLY A 223 -1.27 -8.85 7.93
N ALA A 224 -1.09 -7.55 8.15
CA ALA A 224 0.16 -6.87 7.93
C ALA A 224 0.83 -6.53 9.27
N LEU A 225 2.05 -7.02 9.49
CA LEU A 225 2.82 -6.70 10.68
C LEU A 225 3.48 -5.32 10.55
N THR A 226 3.11 -4.41 11.45
CA THR A 226 3.80 -3.12 11.66
C THR A 226 4.73 -3.23 12.86
N LYS A 227 6.00 -3.00 12.68
CA LYS A 227 6.96 -2.76 13.77
C LYS A 227 7.21 -1.30 13.91
#